data_8141f86650e04338b8204b309d95560b
#
_entry.id   8141f86650e04338b8204b309d95560b
#
_cell.length_a   1.000
_cell.length_b   1.000
_cell.length_c   1.000
_cell.angle_alpha   90.00
_cell.angle_beta   90.00
_cell.angle_gamma   90.00
#
_symmetry.space_group_name_H-M   'P 1'
#
loop_
_entity.id
_entity.type
_entity.pdbx_description
1 polymer ?
#
loop_
_entity_poly.entity_id
_entity_poly.type
_entity_poly.pdbx_seq_one_letter_code
_entity_poly.pdbx_strand_id
1 'polypeptide(L)'
;IFPDRFARVPQPGDEHLNLEEWDSAPTHFGFKGGNLYGVIEKLDYLEELGINAIYFNPIFSSPANHRYHTFDYYEVDPLLGGDEALRQLIDEAHKREIKIVLDGVFNHASRGFWQFNHTLENGAASPYVDWFHFDQDRLYGKRPWGAYPNADETAALGREDALTAIGYKAWWNLPALPKLNTDNPAVRAFIFDIAEYWIKFGIDGWRLDVPADIDDDSFWEEFRSRVKAINPEAYIVGEIWHESKRWLQGDQ
;
A
#
# COMPACT_ATOMS: atom_id res chain seq x y z
N ILE A 1 3.02 -2.52 13.65
CA ILE A 1 1.92 -3.49 13.87
C ILE A 1 1.47 -4.05 12.52
N PHE A 2 1.28 -5.38 12.44
CA PHE A 2 0.61 -6.08 11.36
C PHE A 2 -0.85 -6.33 11.77
N PRO A 3 -1.83 -5.54 11.30
CA PRO A 3 -3.17 -5.51 11.88
C PRO A 3 -3.90 -6.85 11.90
N ASP A 4 -3.83 -7.61 10.80
CA ASP A 4 -4.49 -8.92 10.69
C ASP A 4 -4.10 -9.92 11.79
N ARG A 5 -2.93 -9.74 12.42
CA ARG A 5 -2.32 -10.71 13.35
C ARG A 5 -2.05 -10.16 14.75
N PHE A 6 -2.40 -8.90 15.03
CA PHE A 6 -2.04 -8.26 16.30
C PHE A 6 -3.11 -8.43 17.39
N ALA A 7 -4.34 -8.01 17.11
CA ALA A 7 -5.47 -8.12 18.02
C ALA A 7 -6.78 -8.12 17.24
N ARG A 8 -7.81 -8.78 17.77
CA ARG A 8 -9.10 -8.92 17.10
C ARG A 8 -10.24 -8.59 18.07
N VAL A 9 -11.15 -7.74 17.62
CA VAL A 9 -12.50 -7.61 18.16
C VAL A 9 -13.47 -8.15 17.11
N PRO A 10 -14.20 -9.26 17.37
CA PRO A 10 -15.13 -9.81 16.39
C PRO A 10 -16.15 -8.77 15.93
N GLN A 11 -16.40 -8.71 14.63
CA GLN A 11 -17.37 -7.82 14.01
C GLN A 11 -18.57 -8.60 13.49
N PRO A 12 -19.77 -7.98 13.41
CA PRO A 12 -20.93 -8.60 12.76
C PRO A 12 -20.58 -8.99 11.32
N GLY A 13 -20.83 -10.25 10.95
CA GLY A 13 -20.51 -10.80 9.64
C GLY A 13 -19.21 -11.62 9.59
N ASP A 14 -18.35 -11.55 10.60
CA ASP A 14 -17.12 -12.35 10.67
C ASP A 14 -17.40 -13.86 10.60
N GLU A 15 -18.57 -14.31 11.07
CA GLU A 15 -19.02 -15.70 11.01
C GLU A 15 -19.22 -16.22 9.57
N HIS A 16 -19.30 -15.33 8.60
CA HIS A 16 -19.41 -15.66 7.17
C HIS A 16 -18.05 -15.67 6.45
N LEU A 17 -16.98 -15.27 7.15
CA LEU A 17 -15.62 -15.20 6.61
C LEU A 17 -14.88 -16.52 6.90
N ASN A 18 -14.05 -16.93 5.95
CA ASN A 18 -13.15 -18.08 6.13
C ASN A 18 -11.85 -17.63 6.83
N LEU A 19 -11.94 -17.34 8.13
CA LEU A 19 -10.81 -16.92 8.94
C LEU A 19 -10.10 -18.13 9.55
N GLU A 20 -8.78 -18.04 9.72
CA GLU A 20 -8.00 -19.01 10.49
C GLU A 20 -8.34 -18.90 11.99
N GLU A 21 -8.26 -20.03 12.70
CA GLU A 21 -8.34 -20.04 14.16
C GLU A 21 -7.29 -19.10 14.76
N TRP A 22 -7.71 -18.19 15.65
CA TRP A 22 -6.86 -17.10 16.16
C TRP A 22 -5.54 -17.61 16.75
N ASP A 23 -5.58 -18.65 17.57
CA ASP A 23 -4.44 -19.20 18.28
C ASP A 23 -3.62 -20.21 17.44
N SER A 24 -4.04 -20.52 16.22
CA SER A 24 -3.28 -21.40 15.33
C SER A 24 -2.06 -20.69 14.75
N ALA A 25 -1.07 -21.45 14.30
CA ALA A 25 0.05 -20.89 13.54
C ALA A 25 -0.46 -20.20 12.26
N PRO A 26 -0.04 -18.96 11.97
CA PRO A 26 -0.50 -18.24 10.78
C PRO A 26 0.05 -18.91 9.51
N THR A 27 -0.77 -18.99 8.49
CA THR A 27 -0.33 -19.42 7.15
C THR A 27 0.04 -18.22 6.28
N HIS A 28 0.66 -18.48 5.15
CA HIS A 28 1.11 -17.41 4.24
C HIS A 28 -0.07 -16.60 3.67
N PHE A 29 -1.18 -17.26 3.32
CA PHE A 29 -2.33 -16.63 2.67
C PHE A 29 -3.55 -16.48 3.59
N GLY A 30 -3.54 -17.08 4.78
CA GLY A 30 -4.69 -17.06 5.69
C GLY A 30 -4.87 -15.71 6.38
N PHE A 31 -6.12 -15.40 6.68
CA PHE A 31 -6.50 -14.22 7.44
C PHE A 31 -6.85 -14.60 8.86
N LYS A 32 -6.25 -13.95 9.86
CA LYS A 32 -6.59 -14.13 11.28
C LYS A 32 -7.79 -13.27 11.70
N GLY A 33 -8.08 -12.22 10.93
CA GLY A 33 -9.18 -11.31 11.23
C GLY A 33 -8.87 -10.31 12.34
N GLY A 34 -7.59 -10.05 12.63
CA GLY A 34 -7.21 -8.90 13.44
C GLY A 34 -7.64 -7.60 12.77
N ASN A 35 -8.01 -6.60 13.57
CA ASN A 35 -8.59 -5.35 13.08
C ASN A 35 -8.20 -4.13 13.94
N LEU A 36 -8.56 -2.93 13.49
CA LEU A 36 -8.21 -1.69 14.19
C LEU A 36 -8.94 -1.55 15.52
N TYR A 37 -10.13 -2.12 15.67
CA TYR A 37 -10.82 -2.18 16.97
C TYR A 37 -10.03 -3.00 17.99
N GLY A 38 -9.41 -4.10 17.54
CA GLY A 38 -8.51 -4.89 18.39
C GLY A 38 -7.27 -4.08 18.82
N VAL A 39 -6.74 -3.23 17.93
CA VAL A 39 -5.64 -2.32 18.29
C VAL A 39 -6.10 -1.30 19.34
N ILE A 40 -7.30 -0.72 19.19
CA ILE A 40 -7.88 0.21 20.17
C ILE A 40 -7.92 -0.44 21.56
N GLU A 41 -8.40 -1.69 21.68
CA GLU A 41 -8.42 -2.42 22.96
C GLU A 41 -7.03 -2.67 23.55
N LYS A 42 -5.97 -2.57 22.76
CA LYS A 42 -4.58 -2.78 23.19
C LYS A 42 -3.81 -1.47 23.43
N LEU A 43 -4.44 -0.29 23.29
CA LEU A 43 -3.73 0.97 23.47
C LEU A 43 -3.19 1.15 24.88
N ASP A 44 -3.94 0.75 25.92
CA ASP A 44 -3.46 0.83 27.32
C ASP A 44 -2.21 -0.04 27.52
N TYR A 45 -2.21 -1.26 26.96
CA TYR A 45 -1.02 -2.12 26.98
C TYR A 45 0.19 -1.49 26.25
N LEU A 46 -0.04 -0.84 25.11
CA LEU A 46 1.01 -0.17 24.34
C LEU A 46 1.55 1.06 25.09
N GLU A 47 0.67 1.83 25.75
CA GLU A 47 1.04 2.94 26.59
C GLU A 47 1.88 2.49 27.80
N GLU A 48 1.45 1.45 28.52
CA GLU A 48 2.21 0.85 29.62
C GLU A 48 3.59 0.33 29.18
N LEU A 49 3.71 -0.14 27.94
CA LEU A 49 4.98 -0.55 27.33
C LEU A 49 5.89 0.63 26.97
N GLY A 50 5.37 1.87 27.04
CA GLY A 50 6.11 3.09 26.71
C GLY A 50 6.11 3.43 25.22
N ILE A 51 5.16 2.89 24.45
CA ILE A 51 5.01 3.20 23.02
C ILE A 51 4.40 4.60 22.87
N ASN A 52 5.03 5.44 22.06
CA ASN A 52 4.56 6.78 21.73
C ASN A 52 4.26 6.99 20.24
N ALA A 53 4.50 5.97 19.40
CA ALA A 53 4.09 5.95 18.01
C ALA A 53 3.83 4.52 17.55
N ILE A 54 2.81 4.34 16.72
CA ILE A 54 2.48 3.07 16.06
C ILE A 54 2.66 3.26 14.56
N TYR A 55 3.54 2.47 13.97
CA TYR A 55 3.60 2.26 12.54
C TYR A 55 2.78 1.01 12.18
N PHE A 56 1.84 1.16 11.25
CA PHE A 56 1.06 0.06 10.71
C PHE A 56 1.64 -0.42 9.38
N ASN A 57 1.77 -1.75 9.20
CA ASN A 57 1.76 -2.32 7.85
C ASN A 57 0.50 -1.83 7.12
N PRO A 58 0.45 -1.90 5.77
CA PRO A 58 -0.64 -1.30 5.02
C PRO A 58 -2.03 -1.63 5.56
N ILE A 59 -2.93 -0.66 5.55
CA ILE A 59 -4.30 -0.82 6.06
C ILE A 59 -5.37 -0.58 4.98
N PHE A 60 -4.97 -0.19 3.78
CA PHE A 60 -5.90 0.09 2.70
C PHE A 60 -6.49 -1.18 2.09
N SER A 61 -7.65 -1.03 1.44
CA SER A 61 -8.38 -2.13 0.80
C SER A 61 -7.47 -2.98 -0.09
N SER A 62 -7.45 -4.29 0.14
CA SER A 62 -6.47 -5.21 -0.46
C SER A 62 -6.95 -6.66 -0.45
N PRO A 63 -6.56 -7.50 -1.42
CA PRO A 63 -6.85 -8.93 -1.42
C PRO A 63 -5.91 -9.75 -0.53
N ALA A 64 -4.84 -9.15 0.02
CA ALA A 64 -3.82 -9.86 0.79
C ALA A 64 -3.93 -9.52 2.28
N ASN A 65 -3.65 -10.52 3.14
CA ASN A 65 -3.66 -10.33 4.60
C ASN A 65 -2.68 -9.23 5.08
N HIS A 66 -1.57 -9.05 4.38
CA HIS A 66 -0.54 -8.03 4.63
C HIS A 66 -0.82 -6.66 3.98
N ARG A 67 -1.76 -6.57 3.07
CA ARG A 67 -2.28 -5.37 2.38
C ARG A 67 -1.27 -4.57 1.54
N TYR A 68 -0.09 -5.12 1.23
CA TYR A 68 0.84 -4.50 0.26
C TYR A 68 0.33 -4.55 -1.19
N HIS A 69 -0.79 -5.18 -1.46
CA HIS A 69 -1.46 -5.25 -2.76
C HIS A 69 -2.68 -4.29 -2.76
N THR A 70 -2.45 -2.99 -2.83
CA THR A 70 -3.51 -1.98 -2.66
C THR A 70 -4.52 -1.97 -3.81
N PHE A 71 -5.81 -2.12 -3.49
CA PHE A 71 -6.93 -1.96 -4.42
C PHE A 71 -7.42 -0.50 -4.48
N ASP A 72 -7.57 0.11 -3.31
CA ASP A 72 -8.03 1.49 -3.16
C ASP A 72 -7.22 2.17 -2.06
N TYR A 73 -6.65 3.34 -2.39
CA TYR A 73 -5.83 4.13 -1.47
C TYR A 73 -6.64 5.11 -0.61
N TYR A 74 -7.93 5.28 -0.91
CA TYR A 74 -8.83 6.17 -0.17
C TYR A 74 -9.77 5.44 0.79
N GLU A 75 -9.67 4.11 0.86
CA GLU A 75 -10.50 3.26 1.70
C GLU A 75 -9.63 2.41 2.62
N VAL A 76 -9.87 2.49 3.93
CA VAL A 76 -9.34 1.51 4.88
C VAL A 76 -10.07 0.19 4.64
N ASP A 77 -9.32 -0.91 4.60
CA ASP A 77 -9.86 -2.25 4.36
C ASP A 77 -11.06 -2.55 5.29
N PRO A 78 -12.23 -2.90 4.74
CA PRO A 78 -13.41 -3.24 5.53
C PRO A 78 -13.16 -4.34 6.57
N LEU A 79 -12.28 -5.30 6.28
CA LEU A 79 -11.88 -6.34 7.23
C LEU A 79 -11.10 -5.79 8.44
N LEU A 80 -10.55 -4.59 8.32
CA LEU A 80 -9.90 -3.88 9.44
C LEU A 80 -10.88 -2.96 10.20
N GLY A 81 -12.13 -2.84 9.75
CA GLY A 81 -13.14 -1.99 10.33
C GLY A 81 -13.37 -0.66 9.58
N GLY A 82 -12.73 -0.49 8.42
CA GLY A 82 -12.91 0.69 7.55
C GLY A 82 -12.45 2.01 8.16
N ASP A 83 -12.81 3.09 7.51
CA ASP A 83 -12.41 4.46 7.89
C ASP A 83 -12.89 4.86 9.30
N GLU A 84 -14.04 4.33 9.72
CA GLU A 84 -14.58 4.61 11.06
C GLU A 84 -13.67 4.06 12.16
N ALA A 85 -13.19 2.82 11.99
CA ALA A 85 -12.26 2.22 12.94
C ALA A 85 -10.92 2.98 13.01
N LEU A 86 -10.43 3.46 11.87
CA LEU A 86 -9.22 4.29 11.83
C LEU A 86 -9.44 5.62 12.56
N ARG A 87 -10.59 6.28 12.36
CA ARG A 87 -10.91 7.53 13.05
C ARG A 87 -10.93 7.33 14.55
N GLN A 88 -11.63 6.31 15.03
CA GLN A 88 -11.67 5.98 16.46
C GLN A 88 -10.27 5.65 17.00
N LEU A 89 -9.47 4.90 16.24
CA LEU A 89 -8.10 4.58 16.64
C LEU A 89 -7.23 5.84 16.79
N ILE A 90 -7.30 6.76 15.83
CA ILE A 90 -6.55 8.03 15.89
C ILE A 90 -6.98 8.83 17.13
N ASP A 91 -8.28 8.98 17.36
CA ASP A 91 -8.81 9.73 18.50
C ASP A 91 -8.37 9.13 19.83
N GLU A 92 -8.42 7.80 19.98
CA GLU A 92 -8.01 7.11 21.21
C GLU A 92 -6.49 7.08 21.41
N ALA A 93 -5.71 6.96 20.33
CA ALA A 93 -4.26 7.01 20.38
C ALA A 93 -3.77 8.42 20.76
N HIS A 94 -4.35 9.46 20.16
CA HIS A 94 -3.97 10.84 20.46
C HIS A 94 -4.28 11.25 21.90
N LYS A 95 -5.34 10.72 22.54
CA LYS A 95 -5.59 10.93 23.97
C LYS A 95 -4.47 10.39 24.87
N ARG A 96 -3.70 9.42 24.37
CA ARG A 96 -2.55 8.79 25.04
C ARG A 96 -1.21 9.31 24.53
N GLU A 97 -1.21 10.40 23.75
CA GLU A 97 -0.02 10.95 23.09
C GLU A 97 0.70 9.94 22.16
N ILE A 98 -0.01 8.93 21.66
CA ILE A 98 0.50 7.93 20.73
C ILE A 98 0.22 8.41 19.29
N LYS A 99 1.28 8.49 18.48
CA LYS A 99 1.23 8.90 17.08
C LYS A 99 0.89 7.75 16.16
N ILE A 100 0.20 8.02 15.05
CA ILE A 100 -0.20 7.02 14.05
C ILE A 100 0.52 7.29 12.74
N VAL A 101 1.30 6.31 12.28
CA VAL A 101 2.06 6.34 11.02
C VAL A 101 1.54 5.23 10.11
N LEU A 102 1.13 5.59 8.89
CA LEU A 102 0.65 4.64 7.89
C LEU A 102 1.75 4.25 6.90
N ASP A 103 1.57 3.08 6.28
CA ASP A 103 2.43 2.60 5.20
C ASP A 103 1.94 3.11 3.84
N GLY A 104 2.79 3.84 3.13
CA GLY A 104 2.55 4.35 1.79
C GLY A 104 3.18 3.45 0.74
N VAL A 105 2.39 2.58 0.12
CA VAL A 105 2.82 1.68 -0.96
C VAL A 105 2.60 2.40 -2.29
N PHE A 106 3.53 3.26 -2.69
CA PHE A 106 3.37 4.15 -3.86
C PHE A 106 4.18 3.75 -5.09
N ASN A 107 5.07 2.77 -4.96
CA ASN A 107 5.82 2.25 -6.11
C ASN A 107 4.97 1.37 -7.03
N HIS A 108 4.02 0.64 -6.47
CA HIS A 108 3.17 -0.31 -7.19
C HIS A 108 1.77 -0.33 -6.59
N ALA A 109 0.82 -0.86 -7.35
CA ALA A 109 -0.54 -1.13 -6.88
C ALA A 109 -0.82 -2.64 -6.97
N SER A 110 -2.04 -3.05 -6.64
CA SER A 110 -2.51 -4.39 -6.97
C SER A 110 -2.96 -4.48 -8.44
N ARG A 111 -2.91 -5.67 -9.02
CA ARG A 111 -3.59 -5.94 -10.30
C ARG A 111 -5.12 -5.72 -10.24
N GLY A 112 -5.72 -5.66 -9.05
CA GLY A 112 -7.12 -5.30 -8.83
C GLY A 112 -7.36 -3.80 -8.65
N PHE A 113 -6.32 -2.97 -8.63
CA PHE A 113 -6.45 -1.52 -8.61
C PHE A 113 -7.26 -1.04 -9.82
N TRP A 114 -8.26 -0.17 -9.58
CA TRP A 114 -9.26 0.19 -10.59
C TRP A 114 -8.65 0.57 -11.95
N GLN A 115 -7.66 1.46 -11.97
CA GLN A 115 -7.05 1.96 -13.19
C GLN A 115 -6.28 0.87 -13.95
N PHE A 116 -5.65 -0.07 -13.22
CA PHE A 116 -5.00 -1.20 -13.85
C PHE A 116 -6.01 -2.20 -14.40
N ASN A 117 -7.04 -2.54 -13.63
CA ASN A 117 -8.11 -3.42 -14.08
C ASN A 117 -8.85 -2.85 -15.29
N HIS A 118 -9.12 -1.53 -15.30
CA HIS A 118 -9.69 -0.87 -16.46
C HIS A 118 -8.82 -1.05 -17.73
N THR A 119 -7.50 -1.04 -17.56
CA THR A 119 -6.58 -1.27 -18.69
C THR A 119 -6.55 -2.75 -19.10
N LEU A 120 -6.69 -3.70 -18.15
CA LEU A 120 -6.85 -5.12 -18.48
C LEU A 120 -8.07 -5.38 -19.37
N GLU A 121 -9.20 -4.71 -19.09
CA GLU A 121 -10.45 -4.87 -19.80
C GLU A 121 -10.47 -4.14 -21.17
N ASN A 122 -9.81 -2.99 -21.29
CA ASN A 122 -9.92 -2.10 -22.44
C ASN A 122 -8.63 -2.00 -23.29
N GLY A 123 -7.53 -2.60 -22.84
CA GLY A 123 -6.25 -2.55 -23.54
C GLY A 123 -5.78 -1.12 -23.80
N ALA A 124 -5.27 -0.88 -25.01
CA ALA A 124 -4.78 0.43 -25.46
C ALA A 124 -5.84 1.54 -25.51
N ALA A 125 -7.14 1.19 -25.44
CA ALA A 125 -8.23 2.16 -25.40
C ALA A 125 -8.49 2.71 -23.98
N SER A 126 -7.82 2.18 -22.96
CA SER A 126 -7.96 2.69 -21.58
C SER A 126 -7.36 4.10 -21.44
N PRO A 127 -8.06 5.05 -20.81
CA PRO A 127 -7.48 6.35 -20.46
C PRO A 127 -6.37 6.26 -19.40
N TYR A 128 -6.20 5.11 -18.76
CA TYR A 128 -5.20 4.87 -17.70
C TYR A 128 -3.97 4.10 -18.18
N VAL A 129 -3.83 3.88 -19.49
CA VAL A 129 -2.72 3.11 -20.06
C VAL A 129 -1.35 3.66 -19.63
N ASP A 130 -1.21 4.98 -19.59
CA ASP A 130 0.05 5.65 -19.23
C ASP A 130 0.28 5.73 -17.69
N TRP A 131 -0.64 5.18 -16.89
CA TRP A 131 -0.45 5.06 -15.43
C TRP A 131 0.52 3.93 -15.05
N PHE A 132 0.82 3.05 -16.01
CA PHE A 132 1.68 1.89 -15.84
C PHE A 132 2.67 1.80 -17.01
N HIS A 133 3.63 0.90 -16.91
CA HIS A 133 4.60 0.66 -17.97
C HIS A 133 4.25 -0.61 -18.73
N PHE A 134 3.76 -0.50 -19.97
CA PHE A 134 3.38 -1.61 -20.82
C PHE A 134 4.35 -1.84 -21.96
N ASP A 135 4.51 -3.12 -22.38
CA ASP A 135 5.08 -3.48 -23.69
C ASP A 135 4.10 -3.06 -24.79
N GLN A 136 4.52 -2.14 -25.66
CA GLN A 136 3.66 -1.55 -26.68
C GLN A 136 3.15 -2.58 -27.70
N ASP A 137 3.97 -3.57 -28.08
CA ASP A 137 3.56 -4.61 -29.03
C ASP A 137 2.46 -5.52 -28.44
N ARG A 138 2.53 -5.79 -27.16
CA ARG A 138 1.49 -6.56 -26.45
C ARG A 138 0.24 -5.70 -26.22
N LEU A 139 0.39 -4.47 -25.81
CA LEU A 139 -0.71 -3.55 -25.57
C LEU A 139 -1.58 -3.34 -26.83
N TYR A 140 -0.93 -3.24 -28.00
CA TYR A 140 -1.62 -3.11 -29.29
C TYR A 140 -1.95 -4.46 -29.97
N GLY A 141 -1.94 -5.56 -29.23
CA GLY A 141 -2.48 -6.84 -29.67
C GLY A 141 -1.57 -7.69 -30.57
N LYS A 142 -0.29 -7.34 -30.70
CA LYS A 142 0.66 -8.17 -31.47
C LYS A 142 1.06 -9.44 -30.73
N ARG A 143 0.97 -9.45 -29.41
CA ARG A 143 1.22 -10.60 -28.52
C ARG A 143 0.24 -10.56 -27.35
N PRO A 144 -0.16 -11.72 -26.78
CA PRO A 144 -1.02 -11.74 -25.59
C PRO A 144 -0.31 -11.11 -24.39
N TRP A 145 -1.10 -10.52 -23.48
CA TRP A 145 -0.66 -10.06 -22.18
C TRP A 145 -1.78 -10.20 -21.14
N GLY A 146 -1.45 -10.19 -19.89
CA GLY A 146 -2.44 -10.29 -18.83
C GLY A 146 -1.83 -10.43 -17.44
N ALA A 147 -2.66 -10.20 -16.43
CA ALA A 147 -2.25 -10.20 -15.03
C ALA A 147 -2.26 -11.60 -14.37
N TYR A 148 -2.64 -12.62 -15.13
CA TYR A 148 -2.73 -14.01 -14.66
C TYR A 148 -1.92 -14.91 -15.60
N PRO A 149 -0.58 -14.94 -15.45
CA PRO A 149 0.32 -15.63 -16.37
C PRO A 149 0.04 -17.14 -16.40
N ASN A 150 0.14 -17.71 -17.61
CA ASN A 150 0.15 -19.14 -17.80
C ASN A 150 1.48 -19.79 -17.36
N ALA A 151 1.63 -21.10 -17.53
CA ALA A 151 2.83 -21.83 -17.11
C ALA A 151 4.11 -21.33 -17.80
N ASP A 152 4.04 -21.02 -19.10
CA ASP A 152 5.21 -20.56 -19.88
C ASP A 152 5.61 -19.14 -19.47
N GLU A 153 4.65 -18.25 -19.29
CA GLU A 153 4.87 -16.88 -18.79
C GLU A 153 5.41 -16.88 -17.36
N THR A 154 4.91 -17.78 -16.50
CA THR A 154 5.42 -17.98 -15.14
C THR A 154 6.87 -18.45 -15.17
N ALA A 155 7.20 -19.38 -16.06
CA ALA A 155 8.58 -19.82 -16.24
C ALA A 155 9.48 -18.72 -16.82
N ALA A 156 8.94 -17.85 -17.69
CA ALA A 156 9.64 -16.69 -18.23
C ALA A 156 10.00 -15.66 -17.14
N LEU A 157 9.08 -15.38 -16.19
CA LEU A 157 9.33 -14.48 -15.06
C LEU A 157 10.53 -14.88 -14.19
N GLY A 158 10.92 -16.14 -14.19
CA GLY A 158 12.14 -16.63 -13.53
C GLY A 158 13.44 -16.32 -14.28
N ARG A 159 13.37 -15.83 -15.52
CA ARG A 159 14.53 -15.62 -16.42
C ARG A 159 14.58 -14.22 -17.02
N GLU A 160 13.45 -13.56 -17.12
CA GLU A 160 13.25 -12.29 -17.81
C GLU A 160 12.50 -11.33 -16.88
N ASP A 161 12.54 -10.01 -17.16
CA ASP A 161 11.72 -9.06 -16.46
C ASP A 161 10.23 -9.20 -16.81
N ALA A 162 9.37 -8.69 -15.95
CA ALA A 162 7.92 -8.79 -16.10
C ALA A 162 7.42 -8.10 -17.39
N LEU A 163 8.04 -6.98 -17.81
CA LEU A 163 7.67 -6.29 -19.05
C LEU A 163 7.82 -7.21 -20.25
N THR A 164 8.91 -7.96 -20.33
CA THR A 164 9.19 -8.93 -21.37
C THR A 164 8.30 -10.18 -21.23
N ALA A 165 8.21 -10.75 -20.03
CA ALA A 165 7.53 -12.01 -19.78
C ALA A 165 6.00 -11.92 -19.90
N ILE A 166 5.37 -10.87 -19.35
CA ILE A 166 3.91 -10.74 -19.22
C ILE A 166 3.33 -9.43 -19.78
N GLY A 167 4.16 -8.50 -20.25
CA GLY A 167 3.73 -7.31 -20.97
C GLY A 167 3.58 -6.03 -20.18
N TYR A 168 3.93 -6.01 -18.90
CA TYR A 168 3.99 -4.80 -18.09
C TYR A 168 5.04 -4.90 -16.98
N LYS A 169 5.58 -3.76 -16.53
CA LYS A 169 6.48 -3.75 -15.38
C LYS A 169 5.74 -4.10 -14.10
N ALA A 170 6.32 -5.00 -13.33
CA ALA A 170 5.82 -5.41 -12.01
C ALA A 170 6.95 -5.40 -10.99
N TRP A 171 6.66 -4.98 -9.76
CA TRP A 171 7.63 -4.98 -8.69
C TRP A 171 8.07 -6.43 -8.39
N TRP A 172 9.39 -6.67 -8.33
CA TRP A 172 10.01 -7.98 -8.15
C TRP A 172 9.51 -9.06 -9.13
N ASN A 173 9.11 -8.69 -10.33
CA ASN A 173 8.50 -9.61 -11.30
C ASN A 173 7.24 -10.33 -10.78
N LEU A 174 6.55 -9.74 -9.81
CA LEU A 174 5.31 -10.27 -9.26
C LEU A 174 4.10 -9.75 -10.06
N PRO A 175 3.40 -10.60 -10.84
CA PRO A 175 2.27 -10.15 -11.69
C PRO A 175 1.14 -9.47 -10.92
N ALA A 176 1.03 -9.73 -9.62
CA ALA A 176 0.05 -9.10 -8.75
C ALA A 176 0.35 -7.61 -8.45
N LEU A 177 1.55 -7.12 -8.76
CA LEU A 177 2.08 -5.82 -8.33
C LEU A 177 2.53 -4.96 -9.51
N PRO A 178 1.60 -4.49 -10.38
CA PRO A 178 1.95 -3.58 -11.48
C PRO A 178 2.58 -2.30 -10.95
N LYS A 179 3.72 -1.92 -11.54
CA LYS A 179 4.47 -0.71 -11.17
C LYS A 179 3.75 0.52 -11.68
N LEU A 180 3.52 1.49 -10.79
CA LEU A 180 2.98 2.80 -11.14
C LEU A 180 4.01 3.61 -11.93
N ASN A 181 3.54 4.34 -12.93
CA ASN A 181 4.36 5.25 -13.73
C ASN A 181 4.40 6.63 -13.09
N THR A 182 5.33 6.85 -12.18
CA THR A 182 5.51 8.12 -11.48
C THR A 182 6.10 9.24 -12.34
N ASP A 183 6.50 8.97 -13.59
CA ASP A 183 6.83 10.01 -14.57
C ASP A 183 5.55 10.67 -15.13
N ASN A 184 4.40 10.00 -15.02
CA ASN A 184 3.11 10.54 -15.44
C ASN A 184 2.60 11.57 -14.42
N PRO A 185 2.34 12.83 -14.83
CA PRO A 185 1.87 13.87 -13.91
C PRO A 185 0.55 13.54 -13.19
N ALA A 186 -0.36 12.77 -13.84
CA ALA A 186 -1.62 12.38 -13.22
C ALA A 186 -1.41 11.34 -12.11
N VAL A 187 -0.45 10.43 -12.27
CA VAL A 187 -0.06 9.47 -11.24
C VAL A 187 0.61 10.18 -10.06
N ARG A 188 1.51 11.15 -10.34
CA ARG A 188 2.12 11.98 -9.29
C ARG A 188 1.05 12.71 -8.48
N ALA A 189 0.15 13.42 -9.17
CA ALA A 189 -0.93 14.16 -8.53
C ALA A 189 -1.80 13.24 -7.66
N PHE A 190 -2.17 12.05 -8.18
CA PHE A 190 -2.95 11.06 -7.45
C PHE A 190 -2.25 10.60 -6.15
N ILE A 191 -0.94 10.31 -6.20
CA ILE A 191 -0.19 9.89 -5.01
C ILE A 191 -0.08 11.03 -3.99
N PHE A 192 0.17 12.24 -4.45
CA PHE A 192 0.26 13.41 -3.57
C PHE A 192 -1.09 13.74 -2.92
N ASP A 193 -2.19 13.62 -3.66
CA ASP A 193 -3.54 13.81 -3.11
C ASP A 193 -3.86 12.78 -2.02
N ILE A 194 -3.45 11.51 -2.20
CA ILE A 194 -3.57 10.46 -1.17
C ILE A 194 -2.76 10.86 0.08
N ALA A 195 -1.51 11.28 -0.12
CA ALA A 195 -0.65 11.65 1.00
C ALA A 195 -1.25 12.80 1.82
N GLU A 196 -1.76 13.82 1.14
CA GLU A 196 -2.44 14.95 1.77
C GLU A 196 -3.76 14.55 2.44
N TYR A 197 -4.56 13.69 1.77
CA TYR A 197 -5.86 13.25 2.27
C TYR A 197 -5.74 12.61 3.65
N TRP A 198 -4.85 11.66 3.83
CA TRP A 198 -4.70 10.96 5.11
C TRP A 198 -4.05 11.81 6.20
N ILE A 199 -3.15 12.73 5.87
CA ILE A 199 -2.66 13.73 6.84
C ILE A 199 -3.81 14.62 7.31
N LYS A 200 -4.68 15.07 6.40
CA LYS A 200 -5.90 15.85 6.75
C LYS A 200 -6.91 15.00 7.53
N PHE A 201 -6.94 13.68 7.29
CA PHE A 201 -7.76 12.74 8.04
C PHE A 201 -7.31 12.62 9.51
N GLY A 202 -6.02 12.84 9.79
CA GLY A 202 -5.50 12.93 11.16
C GLY A 202 -4.32 12.01 11.49
N ILE A 203 -3.74 11.32 10.52
CA ILE A 203 -2.53 10.55 10.77
C ILE A 203 -1.33 11.48 11.03
N ASP A 204 -0.33 10.96 11.72
CA ASP A 204 0.86 11.72 12.14
C ASP A 204 2.06 11.52 11.20
N GLY A 205 1.94 10.68 10.19
CA GLY A 205 3.04 10.49 9.25
C GLY A 205 2.92 9.29 8.32
N TRP A 206 3.95 9.13 7.52
CA TRP A 206 4.08 8.09 6.50
C TRP A 206 5.38 7.29 6.68
N ARG A 207 5.29 5.99 6.63
CA ARG A 207 6.40 5.11 6.25
C ARG A 207 6.24 4.80 4.76
N LEU A 208 7.29 4.99 3.99
CA LEU A 208 7.28 4.82 2.55
C LEU A 208 7.88 3.46 2.19
N ASP A 209 7.06 2.62 1.54
CA ASP A 209 7.45 1.31 1.05
C ASP A 209 8.36 1.45 -0.17
N VAL A 210 9.53 0.84 -0.13
CA VAL A 210 10.54 0.79 -1.20
C VAL A 210 10.70 2.11 -1.99
N PRO A 211 10.88 3.27 -1.34
CA PRO A 211 10.89 4.56 -2.02
C PRO A 211 12.06 4.69 -3.00
N ALA A 212 13.14 3.94 -2.83
CA ALA A 212 14.27 3.92 -3.75
C ALA A 212 13.91 3.39 -5.16
N ASP A 213 12.80 2.64 -5.28
CA ASP A 213 12.30 2.16 -6.57
C ASP A 213 11.56 3.25 -7.37
N ILE A 214 11.22 4.37 -6.72
CA ILE A 214 10.87 5.64 -7.36
C ILE A 214 12.12 6.49 -7.35
N ASP A 215 12.96 6.32 -8.37
CA ASP A 215 14.29 6.95 -8.47
C ASP A 215 14.20 8.39 -8.99
N ASP A 216 13.47 9.25 -8.27
CA ASP A 216 13.22 10.64 -8.61
C ASP A 216 13.22 11.51 -7.33
N ASP A 217 14.31 12.27 -7.12
CA ASP A 217 14.45 13.15 -5.96
C ASP A 217 13.34 14.20 -5.92
N SER A 218 12.96 14.77 -7.08
CA SER A 218 11.93 15.80 -7.17
C SER A 218 10.55 15.28 -6.74
N PHE A 219 10.28 13.99 -6.93
CA PHE A 219 9.05 13.36 -6.44
C PHE A 219 9.00 13.37 -4.90
N TRP A 220 10.09 12.98 -4.25
CA TRP A 220 10.13 12.90 -2.79
C TRP A 220 10.23 14.27 -2.13
N GLU A 221 10.92 15.23 -2.76
CA GLU A 221 10.93 16.64 -2.32
C GLU A 221 9.50 17.24 -2.34
N GLU A 222 8.75 17.01 -3.43
CA GLU A 222 7.37 17.47 -3.54
C GLU A 222 6.46 16.74 -2.55
N PHE A 223 6.58 15.42 -2.43
CA PHE A 223 5.82 14.63 -1.45
C PHE A 223 6.00 15.20 -0.03
N ARG A 224 7.25 15.37 0.39
CA ARG A 224 7.57 15.95 1.70
C ARG A 224 7.02 17.36 1.86
N SER A 225 7.22 18.20 0.85
CA SER A 225 6.75 19.60 0.88
C SER A 225 5.24 19.67 1.10
N ARG A 226 4.46 18.86 0.39
CA ARG A 226 2.99 18.83 0.51
C ARG A 226 2.52 18.29 1.85
N VAL A 227 3.10 17.20 2.32
CA VAL A 227 2.79 16.63 3.64
C VAL A 227 3.10 17.63 4.75
N LYS A 228 4.29 18.25 4.71
CA LYS A 228 4.72 19.23 5.72
C LYS A 228 3.97 20.56 5.65
N ALA A 229 3.40 20.91 4.52
CA ALA A 229 2.52 22.09 4.40
C ALA A 229 1.22 21.95 5.20
N ILE A 230 0.72 20.71 5.38
CA ILE A 230 -0.48 20.40 6.15
C ILE A 230 -0.12 20.20 7.64
N ASN A 231 0.87 19.37 7.90
CA ASN A 231 1.37 19.10 9.25
C ASN A 231 2.90 19.18 9.27
N PRO A 232 3.49 20.29 9.74
CA PRO A 232 4.94 20.46 9.82
C PRO A 232 5.64 19.38 10.67
N GLU A 233 4.91 18.81 11.66
CA GLU A 233 5.42 17.78 12.57
C GLU A 233 5.23 16.35 12.02
N ALA A 234 4.58 16.18 10.86
CA ALA A 234 4.36 14.85 10.30
C ALA A 234 5.68 14.08 10.14
N TYR A 235 5.73 12.84 10.63
CA TYR A 235 6.89 11.98 10.49
C TYR A 235 6.90 11.32 9.10
N ILE A 236 8.03 11.37 8.42
CA ILE A 236 8.21 10.69 7.13
C ILE A 236 9.48 9.85 7.22
N VAL A 237 9.35 8.55 6.95
CA VAL A 237 10.47 7.61 6.96
C VAL A 237 10.37 6.69 5.75
N GLY A 238 11.48 6.49 5.04
CA GLY A 238 11.58 5.58 3.90
C GLY A 238 12.25 4.25 4.26
N GLU A 239 11.77 3.17 3.67
CA GLU A 239 12.43 1.87 3.72
C GLU A 239 13.53 1.80 2.66
N ILE A 240 14.77 2.01 3.05
CA ILE A 240 15.93 1.96 2.15
C ILE A 240 16.83 0.78 2.56
N TRP A 241 17.12 -0.12 1.60
CA TRP A 241 17.91 -1.35 1.86
C TRP A 241 19.41 -1.19 1.63
N HIS A 242 19.86 0.00 1.25
CA HIS A 242 21.26 0.34 0.99
C HIS A 242 21.59 1.70 1.61
N GLU A 243 22.73 2.30 1.25
CA GLU A 243 23.12 3.61 1.77
C GLU A 243 22.06 4.66 1.43
N SER A 244 21.47 5.27 2.48
CA SER A 244 20.36 6.23 2.37
C SER A 244 20.79 7.70 2.34
N LYS A 245 22.08 7.99 2.29
CA LYS A 245 22.63 9.36 2.38
C LYS A 245 22.05 10.32 1.35
N ARG A 246 21.70 9.83 0.14
CA ARG A 246 21.07 10.62 -0.92
C ARG A 246 19.74 11.24 -0.46
N TRP A 247 18.93 10.49 0.28
CA TRP A 247 17.59 10.91 0.72
C TRP A 247 17.57 11.63 2.07
N LEU A 248 18.75 11.84 2.71
CA LEU A 248 18.86 12.50 4.02
C LEU A 248 19.43 13.93 3.88
N GLN A 249 18.96 14.68 2.88
CA GLN A 249 19.42 16.05 2.62
C GLN A 249 18.58 17.11 3.36
N GLY A 250 17.47 16.73 3.97
CA GLY A 250 16.59 17.62 4.75
C GLY A 250 15.39 18.18 3.98
N ASP A 251 15.28 17.85 2.70
CA ASP A 251 14.21 18.29 1.78
C ASP A 251 13.42 17.13 1.16
N GLN A 252 13.81 15.90 1.45
CA GLN A 252 13.15 14.65 1.02
C GLN A 252 12.55 13.89 2.21
#